data_525beae5f0943f7e3c511b47a5beffd8
#
_entry.id   525beae5f0943f7e3c511b47a5beffd8
#
_cell.length_a   1.000
_cell.length_b   1.000
_cell.length_c   1.000
_cell.angle_alpha   90.00
_cell.angle_beta   90.00
_cell.angle_gamma   90.00
#
_symmetry.space_group_name_H-M   'P 1'
#
loop_
_entity.id
_entity.type
_entity.pdbx_description
1 polymer ?
#
loop_
_entity_poly.entity_id
_entity_poly.type
_entity_poly.pdbx_seq_one_letter_code
_entity_poly.pdbx_strand_id
1 'polypeptide(L)'
;MTQKILAAHAGLAEVKAGQLIEADLDLVLGNDITTPVAVNEMKKMDNQTVFNHDKIALVMDHFIPNKDIKSAENCKCCREFACRHDITNYFDVGEMGIEHALLPEKGLVVAGDAVIGADSHTCTYGALGAFSTGVGSTDMAAGMVTGKAWFKVPSAIKFNLIGKPAKWVSGKDVILHIIGMIGVDLSLIHI
;
A
#
# COMPACT_ATOMS: atom_id res chain seq x y z
N MET A 1 -3.93 16.26 7.21
CA MET A 1 -2.88 15.25 7.44
C MET A 1 -2.23 14.88 6.11
N THR A 2 -2.95 14.34 5.15
CA THR A 2 -2.47 13.93 3.81
C THR A 2 -1.55 14.94 3.13
N GLN A 3 -1.96 16.21 3.02
CA GLN A 3 -1.14 17.26 2.41
C GLN A 3 0.20 17.48 3.13
N LYS A 4 0.24 17.33 4.46
CA LYS A 4 1.49 17.46 5.23
C LYS A 4 2.45 16.30 4.93
N ILE A 5 1.93 15.08 4.86
CA ILE A 5 2.73 13.90 4.53
C ILE A 5 3.28 14.03 3.11
N LEU A 6 2.41 14.30 2.14
CA LEU A 6 2.81 14.44 0.74
C LEU A 6 3.80 15.60 0.52
N ALA A 7 3.64 16.73 1.24
CA ALA A 7 4.59 17.85 1.16
C ALA A 7 5.98 17.42 1.66
N ALA A 8 6.04 16.73 2.80
CA ALA A 8 7.30 16.24 3.36
C ALA A 8 8.02 15.27 2.40
N HIS A 9 7.28 14.31 1.82
CA HIS A 9 7.84 13.32 0.90
C HIS A 9 8.17 13.89 -0.49
N ALA A 10 7.59 15.03 -0.86
CA ALA A 10 7.94 15.76 -2.08
C ALA A 10 9.04 16.80 -1.87
N GLY A 11 9.57 16.96 -0.65
CA GLY A 11 10.55 17.99 -0.32
C GLY A 11 10.00 19.43 -0.42
N LEU A 12 8.68 19.59 -0.28
CA LEU A 12 7.98 20.87 -0.42
C LEU A 12 7.51 21.40 0.94
N ALA A 13 7.46 22.73 1.11
CA ALA A 13 6.93 23.33 2.32
C ALA A 13 5.43 23.10 2.48
N GLU A 14 4.69 23.13 1.38
CA GLU A 14 3.25 22.87 1.32
C GLU A 14 2.83 22.32 -0.05
N VAL A 15 1.71 21.61 -0.10
CA VAL A 15 1.07 21.17 -1.34
C VAL A 15 -0.41 21.50 -1.32
N LYS A 16 -1.02 21.67 -2.50
CA LYS A 16 -2.43 22.01 -2.65
C LYS A 16 -3.18 20.92 -3.41
N ALA A 17 -4.46 20.73 -3.08
CA ALA A 17 -5.32 19.80 -3.80
C ALA A 17 -5.28 20.08 -5.32
N GLY A 18 -5.15 19.02 -6.10
CA GLY A 18 -5.01 19.08 -7.56
C GLY A 18 -3.58 19.27 -8.08
N GLN A 19 -2.61 19.60 -7.23
CA GLN A 19 -1.19 19.73 -7.60
C GLN A 19 -0.63 18.36 -7.95
N LEU A 20 0.15 18.27 -9.03
CA LEU A 20 0.96 17.10 -9.34
C LEU A 20 2.30 17.20 -8.61
N ILE A 21 2.68 16.13 -7.93
CA ILE A 21 3.93 16.01 -7.18
C ILE A 21 4.57 14.65 -7.44
N GLU A 22 5.87 14.58 -7.33
CA GLU A 22 6.62 13.34 -7.13
C GLU A 22 6.95 13.23 -5.64
N ALA A 23 6.72 12.07 -5.02
CA ALA A 23 6.96 11.84 -3.61
C ALA A 23 7.82 10.59 -3.39
N ASP A 24 8.74 10.65 -2.44
CA ASP A 24 9.51 9.50 -1.99
C ASP A 24 8.61 8.54 -1.23
N LEU A 25 8.89 7.24 -1.35
CA LEU A 25 8.13 6.17 -0.71
C LEU A 25 8.87 5.60 0.50
N ASP A 26 8.13 5.35 1.58
CA ASP A 26 8.64 4.64 2.75
C ASP A 26 8.46 3.15 2.62
N LEU A 27 7.38 2.70 1.97
CA LEU A 27 7.12 1.29 1.75
C LEU A 27 6.37 1.04 0.45
N VAL A 28 6.78 -0.02 -0.25
CA VAL A 28 6.03 -0.62 -1.37
C VAL A 28 5.59 -2.00 -0.96
N LEU A 29 4.26 -2.21 -0.91
CA LEU A 29 3.63 -3.48 -0.53
C LEU A 29 3.27 -4.30 -1.76
N GLY A 30 3.57 -5.59 -1.73
CA GLY A 30 3.10 -6.58 -2.68
C GLY A 30 2.64 -7.86 -2.01
N ASN A 31 1.78 -8.61 -2.68
CA ASN A 31 1.31 -9.92 -2.26
C ASN A 31 1.48 -10.95 -3.39
N ASP A 32 1.06 -12.18 -3.15
CA ASP A 32 1.19 -13.29 -4.09
C ASP A 32 0.28 -13.19 -5.34
N ILE A 33 -0.64 -12.22 -5.39
CA ILE A 33 -1.42 -11.89 -6.59
C ILE A 33 -0.71 -10.82 -7.42
N THR A 34 -0.31 -9.74 -6.79
CA THR A 34 0.10 -8.50 -7.45
C THR A 34 1.59 -8.44 -7.75
N THR A 35 2.43 -9.02 -6.89
CA THR A 35 3.88 -9.05 -7.09
C THR A 35 4.31 -9.76 -8.39
N PRO A 36 3.77 -10.93 -8.78
CA PRO A 36 4.14 -11.57 -10.04
C PRO A 36 3.86 -10.69 -11.25
N VAL A 37 2.77 -9.92 -11.22
CA VAL A 37 2.42 -8.97 -12.30
C VAL A 37 3.45 -7.82 -12.34
N ALA A 38 3.76 -7.23 -11.18
CA ALA A 38 4.77 -6.17 -11.07
C ALA A 38 6.15 -6.64 -11.52
N VAL A 39 6.58 -7.85 -11.13
CA VAL A 39 7.84 -8.46 -11.58
C VAL A 39 7.89 -8.60 -13.10
N ASN A 40 6.78 -8.97 -13.73
CA ASN A 40 6.72 -9.03 -15.19
C ASN A 40 6.78 -7.64 -15.86
N GLU A 41 6.23 -6.61 -15.22
CA GLU A 41 6.38 -5.22 -15.68
C GLU A 41 7.84 -4.73 -15.50
N MET A 42 8.48 -5.05 -14.37
CA MET A 42 9.90 -4.72 -14.13
C MET A 42 10.83 -5.30 -15.21
N LYS A 43 10.54 -6.51 -15.73
CA LYS A 43 11.35 -7.12 -16.82
C LYS A 43 11.37 -6.30 -18.11
N LYS A 44 10.41 -5.38 -18.28
CA LYS A 44 10.32 -4.49 -19.44
C LYS A 44 11.08 -3.17 -19.23
N MET A 45 11.58 -2.94 -18.03
CA MET A 45 12.33 -1.72 -17.67
C MET A 45 13.82 -1.93 -17.88
N ASP A 46 14.54 -0.86 -18.21
CA ASP A 46 16.00 -0.89 -18.37
C ASP A 46 16.71 -1.21 -17.05
N ASN A 47 16.23 -0.63 -15.96
CA ASN A 47 16.69 -0.96 -14.61
C ASN A 47 15.72 -1.94 -13.93
N GLN A 48 16.23 -3.08 -13.51
CA GLN A 48 15.45 -4.12 -12.83
C GLN A 48 15.89 -4.29 -11.36
N THR A 49 16.71 -3.38 -10.84
CA THR A 49 17.17 -3.40 -9.45
C THR A 49 16.20 -2.62 -8.58
N VAL A 50 15.86 -3.14 -7.42
CA VAL A 50 15.01 -2.45 -6.45
C VAL A 50 15.77 -1.27 -5.80
N PHE A 51 15.05 -0.20 -5.49
CA PHE A 51 15.65 1.00 -4.92
C PHE A 51 16.18 0.79 -3.49
N ASN A 52 15.47 0.00 -2.71
CA ASN A 52 15.85 -0.35 -1.35
C ASN A 52 15.11 -1.62 -0.90
N HIS A 53 15.86 -2.67 -0.58
CA HIS A 53 15.30 -3.97 -0.18
C HIS A 53 14.60 -3.95 1.19
N ASP A 54 14.91 -2.98 2.07
CA ASP A 54 14.26 -2.81 3.37
C ASP A 54 12.92 -2.07 3.27
N LYS A 55 12.68 -1.36 2.17
CA LYS A 55 11.46 -0.58 1.91
C LYS A 55 10.47 -1.29 0.99
N ILE A 56 10.63 -2.59 0.81
CA ILE A 56 9.69 -3.44 0.09
C ILE A 56 9.21 -4.51 1.06
N ALA A 57 7.89 -4.69 1.15
CA ALA A 57 7.28 -5.77 1.91
C ALA A 57 6.48 -6.67 0.97
N LEU A 58 6.71 -7.97 1.07
CA LEU A 58 5.99 -8.98 0.31
C LEU A 58 5.33 -9.97 1.27
N VAL A 59 4.00 -10.07 1.21
CA VAL A 59 3.21 -10.93 2.09
C VAL A 59 2.45 -11.96 1.28
N MET A 60 2.65 -13.23 1.61
CA MET A 60 2.01 -14.37 0.93
C MET A 60 0.73 -14.74 1.69
N ASP A 61 -0.37 -14.02 1.48
CA ASP A 61 -1.61 -14.17 2.26
C ASP A 61 -2.89 -14.47 1.47
N HIS A 62 -2.87 -14.30 0.15
CA HIS A 62 -4.06 -14.54 -0.67
C HIS A 62 -4.14 -15.97 -1.20
N PHE A 63 -3.02 -16.57 -1.58
CA PHE A 63 -2.96 -17.90 -2.20
C PHE A 63 -2.39 -18.99 -1.28
N ILE A 64 -2.13 -18.69 -0.04
CA ILE A 64 -1.66 -19.67 0.94
C ILE A 64 -2.81 -20.04 1.92
N PRO A 65 -3.09 -21.33 2.11
CA PRO A 65 -2.50 -22.48 1.43
C PRO A 65 -2.89 -22.54 -0.07
N ASN A 66 -1.92 -22.94 -0.92
CA ASN A 66 -2.13 -22.92 -2.36
C ASN A 66 -3.20 -23.92 -2.78
N LYS A 67 -4.19 -23.48 -3.54
CA LYS A 67 -5.29 -24.30 -4.02
C LYS A 67 -4.98 -25.08 -5.31
N ASP A 68 -4.00 -24.62 -6.08
CA ASP A 68 -3.62 -25.18 -7.38
C ASP A 68 -2.16 -24.82 -7.72
N ILE A 69 -1.66 -25.41 -8.83
CA ILE A 69 -0.29 -25.20 -9.33
C ILE A 69 -0.04 -23.72 -9.66
N LYS A 70 -1.02 -23.03 -10.26
CA LYS A 70 -0.88 -21.62 -10.64
C LYS A 70 -0.67 -20.72 -9.42
N SER A 71 -1.42 -20.97 -8.35
CA SER A 71 -1.24 -20.26 -7.07
C SER A 71 0.16 -20.51 -6.49
N ALA A 72 0.64 -21.76 -6.55
CA ALA A 72 1.97 -22.12 -6.09
C ALA A 72 3.07 -21.48 -6.94
N GLU A 73 2.90 -21.38 -8.24
CA GLU A 73 3.83 -20.69 -9.15
C GLU A 73 3.91 -19.19 -8.85
N ASN A 74 2.80 -18.54 -8.50
CA ASN A 74 2.80 -17.14 -8.08
C ASN A 74 3.61 -16.94 -6.79
N CYS A 75 3.37 -17.77 -5.76
CA CYS A 75 4.16 -17.72 -4.53
C CYS A 75 5.65 -18.01 -4.79
N LYS A 76 5.97 -18.95 -5.68
CA LYS A 76 7.33 -19.23 -6.11
C LYS A 76 7.98 -18.01 -6.77
N CYS A 77 7.27 -17.33 -7.66
CA CYS A 77 7.74 -16.10 -8.31
C CYS A 77 8.11 -15.02 -7.27
N CYS A 78 7.25 -14.81 -6.27
CA CYS A 78 7.49 -13.87 -5.17
C CYS A 78 8.74 -14.25 -4.38
N ARG A 79 8.90 -15.53 -4.04
CA ARG A 79 10.07 -16.05 -3.31
C ARG A 79 11.36 -15.86 -4.09
N GLU A 80 11.35 -16.20 -5.37
CA GLU A 80 12.51 -16.03 -6.25
C GLU A 80 12.89 -14.55 -6.42
N PHE A 81 11.89 -13.66 -6.49
CA PHE A 81 12.11 -12.22 -6.53
C PHE A 81 12.70 -11.72 -5.21
N ALA A 82 12.12 -12.12 -4.08
CA ALA A 82 12.62 -11.75 -2.75
C ALA A 82 14.09 -12.19 -2.56
N CYS A 83 14.41 -13.44 -2.90
CA CYS A 83 15.79 -13.96 -2.82
C CYS A 83 16.76 -13.22 -3.77
N ARG A 84 16.32 -12.89 -4.99
CA ARG A 84 17.17 -12.20 -5.99
C ARG A 84 17.55 -10.79 -5.55
N HIS A 85 16.66 -10.11 -4.87
CA HIS A 85 16.80 -8.71 -4.47
C HIS A 85 17.06 -8.53 -2.97
N ASP A 86 17.32 -9.63 -2.24
CA ASP A 86 17.57 -9.65 -0.80
C ASP A 86 16.49 -8.91 0.01
N ILE A 87 15.20 -9.03 -0.39
CA ILE A 87 14.09 -8.35 0.28
C ILE A 87 14.00 -8.77 1.74
N THR A 88 14.20 -7.82 2.65
CA THR A 88 14.22 -8.07 4.10
C THR A 88 12.83 -8.44 4.63
N ASN A 89 11.80 -7.79 4.12
CA ASN A 89 10.43 -7.93 4.61
C ASN A 89 9.64 -8.89 3.72
N TYR A 90 10.04 -10.16 3.71
CA TYR A 90 9.35 -11.22 3.00
C TYR A 90 8.71 -12.20 3.99
N PHE A 91 7.39 -12.33 3.93
CA PHE A 91 6.59 -13.12 4.85
C PHE A 91 5.89 -14.27 4.11
N ASP A 92 6.47 -15.47 4.23
CA ASP A 92 5.97 -16.72 3.64
C ASP A 92 5.29 -17.60 4.71
N VAL A 93 5.00 -18.84 4.36
CA VAL A 93 4.37 -19.82 5.26
C VAL A 93 5.11 -19.91 6.59
N GLY A 94 4.34 -19.74 7.67
CA GLY A 94 4.87 -19.76 9.05
C GLY A 94 5.14 -18.37 9.63
N GLU A 95 5.35 -17.35 8.81
CA GLU A 95 5.59 -15.96 9.24
C GLU A 95 4.57 -14.99 8.66
N MET A 96 3.76 -15.45 7.71
CA MET A 96 2.73 -14.66 7.08
C MET A 96 1.56 -14.35 8.01
N GLY A 97 0.80 -13.34 7.65
CA GLY A 97 -0.50 -12.98 8.23
C GLY A 97 -1.27 -12.18 7.20
N ILE A 98 -2.46 -11.71 7.53
CA ILE A 98 -3.19 -10.75 6.69
C ILE A 98 -2.33 -9.50 6.55
N GLU A 99 -1.92 -9.14 5.32
CA GLU A 99 -0.92 -8.09 5.06
C GLU A 99 -1.24 -6.76 5.76
N HIS A 100 -2.52 -6.35 5.75
CA HIS A 100 -2.94 -5.07 6.34
C HIS A 100 -3.03 -5.09 7.88
N ALA A 101 -2.91 -6.25 8.51
CA ALA A 101 -2.75 -6.41 9.96
C ALA A 101 -1.27 -6.66 10.31
N LEU A 102 -0.59 -7.50 9.52
CA LEU A 102 0.79 -7.91 9.76
C LEU A 102 1.77 -6.74 9.73
N LEU A 103 1.70 -5.88 8.70
CA LEU A 103 2.66 -4.78 8.54
C LEU A 103 2.60 -3.76 9.69
N PRO A 104 1.41 -3.33 10.18
CA PRO A 104 1.32 -2.55 11.40
C PRO A 104 1.85 -3.25 12.65
N GLU A 105 1.54 -4.53 12.84
CA GLU A 105 2.01 -5.31 13.99
C GLU A 105 3.53 -5.45 14.01
N LYS A 106 4.16 -5.55 12.83
CA LYS A 106 5.62 -5.56 12.67
C LYS A 106 6.27 -4.17 12.76
N GLY A 107 5.47 -3.10 12.82
CA GLY A 107 5.97 -1.73 12.83
C GLY A 107 6.55 -1.26 11.51
N LEU A 108 6.18 -1.93 10.40
CA LEU A 108 6.65 -1.61 9.05
C LEU A 108 5.88 -0.45 8.42
N VAL A 109 4.72 -0.12 8.97
CA VAL A 109 3.92 1.06 8.60
C VAL A 109 3.59 1.84 9.85
N VAL A 110 3.94 3.11 9.86
CA VAL A 110 3.69 4.03 10.97
C VAL A 110 3.05 5.34 10.52
N ALA A 111 2.64 6.16 11.47
CA ALA A 111 2.05 7.46 11.18
C ALA A 111 3.06 8.37 10.46
N GLY A 112 2.63 8.96 9.36
CA GLY A 112 3.46 9.86 8.56
C GLY A 112 4.09 9.22 7.33
N ASP A 113 4.06 7.90 7.20
CA ASP A 113 4.62 7.20 6.04
C ASP A 113 3.84 7.45 4.76
N ALA A 114 4.54 7.35 3.63
CA ALA A 114 3.98 7.28 2.28
C ALA A 114 4.12 5.84 1.74
N VAL A 115 2.98 5.16 1.61
CA VAL A 115 2.91 3.73 1.26
C VAL A 115 2.10 3.53 -0.01
N ILE A 116 2.62 2.71 -0.92
CA ILE A 116 1.86 2.21 -2.06
C ILE A 116 1.82 0.68 -2.06
N GLY A 117 0.78 0.13 -2.63
CA GLY A 117 0.65 -1.30 -2.88
C GLY A 117 -0.30 -1.55 -4.04
N ALA A 118 -0.21 -2.69 -4.70
CA ALA A 118 -1.15 -3.02 -5.77
C ALA A 118 -2.39 -3.78 -5.27
N ASP A 119 -2.66 -3.71 -3.97
CA ASP A 119 -3.88 -4.18 -3.35
C ASP A 119 -4.88 -3.04 -3.12
N SER A 120 -6.16 -3.30 -3.36
CA SER A 120 -7.24 -2.30 -3.24
C SER A 120 -7.47 -1.83 -1.79
N HIS A 121 -7.04 -2.59 -0.79
CA HIS A 121 -7.17 -2.26 0.63
C HIS A 121 -5.91 -1.60 1.22
N THR A 122 -4.91 -1.27 0.40
CA THR A 122 -3.68 -0.57 0.84
C THR A 122 -4.01 0.73 1.58
N CYS A 123 -5.11 1.40 1.26
CA CYS A 123 -5.58 2.59 1.96
C CYS A 123 -5.86 2.41 3.47
N THR A 124 -5.96 1.18 3.95
CA THR A 124 -6.24 0.85 5.37
C THR A 124 -5.25 1.51 6.34
N TYR A 125 -3.99 1.68 5.95
CA TYR A 125 -2.98 2.31 6.79
C TYR A 125 -3.22 3.81 7.06
N GLY A 126 -4.15 4.43 6.33
CA GLY A 126 -4.65 5.76 6.66
C GLY A 126 -5.24 5.85 8.06
N ALA A 127 -5.79 4.75 8.59
CA ALA A 127 -6.27 4.66 9.97
C ALA A 127 -5.15 4.84 11.02
N LEU A 128 -3.91 4.55 10.65
CA LEU A 128 -2.72 4.76 11.49
C LEU A 128 -2.12 6.16 11.31
N GLY A 129 -2.61 6.93 10.36
CA GLY A 129 -2.07 8.25 10.04
C GLY A 129 -0.99 8.25 8.96
N ALA A 130 -0.85 7.18 8.18
CA ALA A 130 -0.04 7.14 6.97
C ALA A 130 -0.81 7.73 5.77
N PHE A 131 -0.10 8.21 4.75
CA PHE A 131 -0.65 8.34 3.41
C PHE A 131 -0.44 7.01 2.70
N SER A 132 -1.52 6.31 2.42
CA SER A 132 -1.45 4.98 1.85
C SER A 132 -2.52 4.80 0.77
N THR A 133 -2.12 4.25 -0.37
CA THR A 133 -3.05 4.09 -1.50
C THR A 133 -2.74 2.87 -2.35
N GLY A 134 -3.81 2.28 -2.89
CA GLY A 134 -3.70 1.26 -3.93
C GLY A 134 -3.30 1.87 -5.27
N VAL A 135 -2.42 1.19 -5.99
CA VAL A 135 -1.95 1.58 -7.33
C VAL A 135 -1.98 0.37 -8.27
N GLY A 136 -1.85 0.61 -9.56
CA GLY A 136 -1.69 -0.47 -10.54
C GLY A 136 -0.36 -1.21 -10.37
N SER A 137 -0.29 -2.46 -10.81
CA SER A 137 0.95 -3.26 -10.72
C SER A 137 2.11 -2.65 -11.49
N THR A 138 1.85 -1.86 -12.52
CA THR A 138 2.87 -1.10 -13.27
C THR A 138 3.46 0.02 -12.41
N ASP A 139 2.61 0.77 -11.70
CA ASP A 139 3.05 1.83 -10.80
C ASP A 139 3.77 1.25 -9.58
N MET A 140 3.30 0.10 -9.06
CA MET A 140 4.00 -0.64 -8.03
C MET A 140 5.40 -1.05 -8.49
N ALA A 141 5.54 -1.59 -9.69
CA ALA A 141 6.83 -1.95 -10.27
C ALA A 141 7.76 -0.73 -10.41
N ALA A 142 7.25 0.40 -10.89
CA ALA A 142 7.99 1.65 -10.94
C ALA A 142 8.44 2.11 -9.55
N GLY A 143 7.54 2.05 -8.56
CA GLY A 143 7.85 2.35 -7.16
C GLY A 143 8.93 1.46 -6.57
N MET A 144 8.91 0.15 -6.86
CA MET A 144 9.96 -0.80 -6.43
C MET A 144 11.34 -0.45 -7.02
N VAL A 145 11.40 0.08 -8.24
CA VAL A 145 12.65 0.42 -8.92
C VAL A 145 13.14 1.81 -8.53
N THR A 146 12.25 2.79 -8.42
CA THR A 146 12.62 4.20 -8.25
C THR A 146 12.57 4.69 -6.81
N GLY A 147 11.81 4.03 -5.94
CA GLY A 147 11.51 4.50 -4.59
C GLY A 147 10.58 5.71 -4.57
N LYS A 148 9.94 6.01 -5.69
CA LYS A 148 9.12 7.21 -5.87
C LYS A 148 7.81 6.87 -6.56
N ALA A 149 6.83 7.70 -6.29
CA ALA A 149 5.58 7.72 -7.04
C ALA A 149 5.12 9.16 -7.21
N TRP A 150 4.40 9.42 -8.28
CA TRP A 150 3.79 10.72 -8.48
C TRP A 150 2.30 10.67 -8.21
N PHE A 151 1.83 11.74 -7.59
CA PHE A 151 0.45 11.85 -7.14
C PHE A 151 -0.15 13.19 -7.59
N LYS A 152 -1.43 13.13 -7.93
CA LYS A 152 -2.27 14.32 -7.90
C LYS A 152 -2.78 14.46 -6.46
N VAL A 153 -2.32 15.48 -5.76
CA VAL A 153 -2.70 15.71 -4.35
C VAL A 153 -4.22 15.71 -4.21
N PRO A 154 -4.81 14.82 -3.39
CA PRO A 154 -6.26 14.72 -3.26
C PRO A 154 -6.85 15.87 -2.45
N SER A 155 -8.11 16.19 -2.71
CA SER A 155 -8.93 16.97 -1.78
C SER A 155 -9.31 16.09 -0.59
N ALA A 156 -9.39 16.68 0.61
CA ALA A 156 -9.75 15.95 1.82
C ALA A 156 -11.16 16.31 2.28
N ILE A 157 -11.92 15.29 2.69
CA ILE A 157 -13.20 15.46 3.39
C ILE A 157 -12.99 15.13 4.85
N LYS A 158 -13.39 16.04 5.75
CA LYS A 158 -13.31 15.84 7.19
C LYS A 158 -14.67 15.45 7.76
N PHE A 159 -14.74 14.28 8.37
CA PHE A 159 -15.90 13.84 9.16
C PHE A 159 -15.66 14.11 10.64
N ASN A 160 -16.53 14.90 11.27
CA ASN A 160 -16.50 15.12 12.71
C ASN A 160 -17.53 14.18 13.36
N LEU A 161 -17.05 13.19 14.09
CA LEU A 161 -17.89 12.28 14.87
C LEU A 161 -18.19 12.96 16.21
N ILE A 162 -19.49 13.21 16.49
CA ILE A 162 -19.94 13.92 17.68
C ILE A 162 -20.75 12.94 18.56
N GLY A 163 -20.47 12.94 19.86
CA GLY A 163 -21.14 12.07 20.83
C GLY A 163 -20.36 10.79 21.11
N LYS A 164 -21.08 9.76 21.52
CA LYS A 164 -20.54 8.43 21.83
C LYS A 164 -21.30 7.38 21.01
N PRO A 165 -20.60 6.35 20.49
CA PRO A 165 -21.27 5.27 19.81
C PRO A 165 -22.19 4.52 20.77
N ALA A 166 -23.33 4.03 20.27
CA ALA A 166 -24.21 3.16 21.02
C ALA A 166 -23.54 1.81 21.31
N LYS A 167 -24.10 1.05 22.25
CA LYS A 167 -23.62 -0.30 22.54
C LYS A 167 -23.64 -1.13 21.25
N TRP A 168 -22.57 -1.86 20.99
CA TRP A 168 -22.33 -2.71 19.82
C TRP A 168 -22.01 -1.98 18.50
N VAL A 169 -21.95 -0.67 18.48
CA VAL A 169 -21.43 0.09 17.31
C VAL A 169 -19.92 0.09 17.37
N SER A 170 -19.30 -0.38 16.30
CA SER A 170 -17.84 -0.46 16.09
C SER A 170 -17.35 0.57 15.07
N GLY A 171 -16.04 0.69 14.92
CA GLY A 171 -15.44 1.52 13.87
C GLY A 171 -15.87 1.11 12.46
N LYS A 172 -16.13 -0.19 12.23
CA LYS A 172 -16.63 -0.69 10.95
C LYS A 172 -18.02 -0.14 10.62
N ASP A 173 -18.91 -0.04 11.59
CA ASP A 173 -20.24 0.53 11.36
C ASP A 173 -20.16 2.00 10.98
N VAL A 174 -19.24 2.74 11.61
CA VAL A 174 -18.99 4.16 11.31
C VAL A 174 -18.50 4.33 9.88
N ILE A 175 -17.47 3.58 9.46
CA ILE A 175 -16.93 3.73 8.09
C ILE A 175 -17.93 3.26 7.04
N LEU A 176 -18.69 2.20 7.28
CA LEU A 176 -19.73 1.75 6.37
C LEU A 176 -20.84 2.77 6.21
N HIS A 177 -21.21 3.46 7.31
CA HIS A 177 -22.20 4.55 7.26
C HIS A 177 -21.67 5.73 6.43
N ILE A 178 -20.42 6.13 6.64
CA ILE A 178 -19.75 7.18 5.85
C ILE A 178 -19.74 6.81 4.36
N ILE A 179 -19.31 5.60 4.02
CA ILE A 179 -19.28 5.10 2.64
C ILE A 179 -20.70 5.11 2.02
N GLY A 180 -21.71 4.72 2.79
CA GLY A 180 -23.11 4.78 2.36
C GLY A 180 -23.60 6.20 2.02
N MET A 181 -23.03 7.23 2.68
CA MET A 181 -23.37 8.63 2.44
C MET A 181 -22.67 9.23 1.22
N ILE A 182 -21.40 8.89 0.99
CA ILE A 182 -20.54 9.56 0.01
C ILE A 182 -20.17 8.67 -1.19
N GLY A 183 -20.49 7.37 -1.15
CA GLY A 183 -20.12 6.39 -2.17
C GLY A 183 -18.73 5.81 -1.98
N VAL A 184 -18.35 4.88 -2.84
CA VAL A 184 -17.07 4.15 -2.81
C VAL A 184 -16.01 4.70 -3.75
N ASP A 185 -16.39 5.49 -4.75
CA ASP A 185 -15.48 5.95 -5.81
C ASP A 185 -14.46 6.98 -5.32
N LEU A 186 -14.64 7.51 -4.14
CA LEU A 186 -13.72 8.48 -3.52
C LEU A 186 -12.43 7.83 -3.00
N SER A 187 -12.46 6.57 -2.65
CA SER A 187 -11.31 5.88 -2.04
C SER A 187 -10.20 5.54 -3.04
N LEU A 188 -10.52 5.36 -4.29
CA LEU A 188 -9.57 4.99 -5.35
C LEU A 188 -8.94 6.18 -6.07
N ILE A 189 -9.50 7.36 -5.91
CA ILE A 189 -9.08 8.57 -6.64
C ILE A 189 -8.58 9.66 -5.70
N HIS A 190 -8.97 9.64 -4.43
CA HIS A 190 -8.86 10.80 -3.53
C HIS A 190 -8.46 10.48 -2.08
N ILE A 191 -7.86 9.35 -1.85
CA ILE A 191 -7.37 9.04 -0.50
C ILE A 191 -6.17 9.90 -0.16
#